data_ebba204331ec089e49c4797a4ea2d4c5
#
_entry.id   ebba204331ec089e49c4797a4ea2d4c5
#
_cell.length_a   1.000
_cell.length_b   1.000
_cell.length_c   1.000
_cell.angle_alpha   90.00
_cell.angle_beta   90.00
_cell.angle_gamma   90.00
#
_symmetry.space_group_name_H-M   'P 1'
#
loop_
_entity.id
_entity.type
_entity.pdbx_description
1 polymer ?
#
loop_
_entity_poly.entity_id
_entity_poly.type
_entity_poly.pdbx_seq_one_letter_code
_entity_poly.pdbx_strand_id
1 'polypeptide(L)'
;MSDSFIFSSESVTEGHPDKVADQISDAVLDAILKDDPMGRVACEVLVSTGLAVVAGEISTTAYVDIPKIARETINGIGYTRAKYGFDGETCAVLTAIDEQSGDIAQGVDTAIEVRDDASLSEDDIAKTGAGDQGMMFGYATNETKEFMPMPIALSHALARQLTKVRKDGTLKYLRPDGKTQVSLRYENRKAVHADTIVVSTQHSPDVSLKQIREEMIELVIKPVMPEYLIDDKTRIFVNPTGRFVKGGPSADSGLTGRKIIVDTYGGWVPHGGGAFSGKDPTKVDRSGAYMTRYAAKNIVASGIADECQIQVAYAIGVAEPVSLNVNTFGTGKISDEKISELLREHFDFRPAAIIRDLDLRKPQYKAVAAYGHMGRIDLPELPGWEKTDRAEALKKSAGI
;
A
#
# COMPACT_ATOMS: atom_id res chain seq x y z
N MET A 1 33.18 2.49 13.87
CA MET A 1 32.20 1.91 14.84
C MET A 1 31.18 1.20 13.98
N SER A 2 30.82 -0.04 14.28
CA SER A 2 29.75 -0.73 13.54
C SER A 2 28.43 -0.02 13.83
N ASP A 3 27.75 0.48 12.80
CA ASP A 3 26.39 1.02 12.94
C ASP A 3 25.47 -0.15 13.31
N SER A 4 25.15 -0.26 14.60
CA SER A 4 24.16 -1.22 15.09
C SER A 4 22.95 -0.47 15.62
N PHE A 5 21.76 -0.86 15.09
CA PHE A 5 20.48 -0.29 15.52
C PHE A 5 19.36 -1.35 15.43
N ILE A 6 18.25 -1.09 16.11
CA ILE A 6 17.04 -1.90 15.97
C ILE A 6 15.99 -1.08 15.23
N PHE A 7 15.37 -1.67 14.21
CA PHE A 7 14.28 -1.07 13.47
C PHE A 7 13.04 -1.94 13.51
N SER A 8 11.87 -1.31 13.64
CA SER A 8 10.59 -1.99 13.80
C SER A 8 9.60 -1.52 12.74
N SER A 9 8.92 -2.47 12.11
CA SER A 9 7.75 -2.20 11.26
C SER A 9 6.57 -3.03 11.71
N GLU A 10 5.37 -2.51 11.50
CA GLU A 10 4.12 -3.21 11.78
C GLU A 10 3.30 -3.45 10.51
N SER A 11 2.43 -4.43 10.56
CA SER A 11 1.40 -4.67 9.58
C SER A 11 0.11 -5.11 10.25
N VAL A 12 -0.98 -5.09 9.50
CA VAL A 12 -2.29 -5.50 9.98
C VAL A 12 -2.96 -6.45 8.99
N THR A 13 -3.88 -7.28 9.48
CA THR A 13 -4.66 -8.16 8.61
C THR A 13 -5.73 -7.39 7.83
N GLU A 14 -6.30 -8.04 6.83
CA GLU A 14 -7.43 -7.51 6.05
C GLU A 14 -8.65 -7.16 6.90
N GLY A 15 -8.79 -7.74 8.09
CA GLY A 15 -9.89 -7.50 9.02
C GLY A 15 -9.66 -6.36 10.01
N HIS A 16 -8.51 -5.71 9.99
CA HIS A 16 -8.29 -4.49 10.77
C HIS A 16 -9.27 -3.39 10.31
N PRO A 17 -9.91 -2.62 11.21
CA PRO A 17 -10.95 -1.65 10.84
C PRO A 17 -10.55 -0.69 9.72
N ASP A 18 -9.36 -0.08 9.79
CA ASP A 18 -8.88 0.82 8.74
C ASP A 18 -8.70 0.07 7.40
N LYS A 19 -8.25 -1.20 7.43
CA LYS A 19 -8.10 -2.00 6.21
C LYS A 19 -9.43 -2.52 5.66
N VAL A 20 -10.44 -2.69 6.48
CA VAL A 20 -11.82 -2.91 6.00
C VAL A 20 -12.28 -1.70 5.20
N ALA A 21 -12.06 -0.49 5.72
CA ALA A 21 -12.40 0.76 5.03
C ALA A 21 -11.65 0.90 3.70
N ASP A 22 -10.33 0.69 3.68
CA ASP A 22 -9.49 0.73 2.47
C ASP A 22 -9.95 -0.27 1.40
N GLN A 23 -10.28 -1.49 1.80
CA GLN A 23 -10.77 -2.52 0.86
C GLN A 23 -12.14 -2.19 0.28
N ILE A 24 -13.03 -1.55 1.04
CA ILE A 24 -14.33 -1.12 0.53
C ILE A 24 -14.13 0.02 -0.47
N SER A 25 -13.34 1.04 -0.14
CA SER A 25 -13.11 2.18 -1.01
C SER A 25 -12.44 1.77 -2.33
N ASP A 26 -11.45 0.89 -2.30
CA ASP A 26 -10.81 0.36 -3.50
C ASP A 26 -11.69 -0.63 -4.27
N ALA A 27 -12.60 -1.35 -3.60
CA ALA A 27 -13.59 -2.18 -4.30
C ALA A 27 -14.61 -1.34 -5.10
N VAL A 28 -14.99 -0.17 -4.57
CA VAL A 28 -15.84 0.79 -5.29
C VAL A 28 -15.09 1.35 -6.50
N LEU A 29 -13.83 1.74 -6.32
CA LEU A 29 -12.97 2.20 -7.42
C LEU A 29 -12.84 1.15 -8.53
N ASP A 30 -12.51 -0.09 -8.18
CA ASP A 30 -12.36 -1.18 -9.15
C ASP A 30 -13.66 -1.46 -9.92
N ALA A 31 -14.82 -1.38 -9.24
CA ALA A 31 -16.10 -1.56 -9.88
C ALA A 31 -16.41 -0.45 -10.90
N ILE A 32 -16.03 0.78 -10.60
CA ILE A 32 -16.19 1.92 -11.53
C ILE A 32 -15.24 1.77 -12.73
N LEU A 33 -13.95 1.54 -12.48
CA LEU A 33 -12.95 1.44 -13.55
C LEU A 33 -13.20 0.27 -14.51
N LYS A 34 -13.91 -0.76 -14.08
CA LYS A 34 -14.30 -1.89 -14.92
C LYS A 34 -15.21 -1.46 -16.08
N ASP A 35 -16.15 -0.57 -15.81
CA ASP A 35 -17.17 -0.16 -16.78
C ASP A 35 -16.90 1.26 -17.32
N ASP A 36 -16.16 2.09 -16.58
CA ASP A 36 -15.73 3.44 -16.93
C ASP A 36 -14.27 3.68 -16.53
N PRO A 37 -13.29 3.31 -17.39
CA PRO A 37 -11.87 3.54 -17.11
C PRO A 37 -11.47 5.00 -16.92
N MET A 38 -12.33 5.95 -17.34
CA MET A 38 -12.09 7.39 -17.21
C MET A 38 -12.77 7.99 -15.97
N GLY A 39 -13.51 7.20 -15.21
CA GLY A 39 -14.20 7.62 -14.00
C GLY A 39 -13.28 8.32 -13.01
N ARG A 40 -13.77 9.39 -12.38
CA ARG A 40 -13.09 10.14 -11.34
C ARG A 40 -13.64 9.71 -10.00
N VAL A 41 -12.77 9.27 -9.10
CA VAL A 41 -13.16 8.69 -7.81
C VAL A 41 -12.27 9.23 -6.70
N ALA A 42 -12.92 9.77 -5.70
CA ALA A 42 -12.37 10.04 -4.38
C ALA A 42 -13.37 9.45 -3.36
N CYS A 43 -13.18 8.18 -3.01
CA CYS A 43 -14.09 7.41 -2.17
C CYS A 43 -13.48 7.15 -0.81
N GLU A 44 -14.10 7.64 0.24
CA GLU A 44 -13.71 7.45 1.63
C GLU A 44 -14.75 6.63 2.37
N VAL A 45 -14.28 5.82 3.32
CA VAL A 45 -15.13 4.90 4.08
C VAL A 45 -14.82 5.03 5.56
N LEU A 46 -15.88 5.12 6.37
CA LEU A 46 -15.84 4.94 7.81
C LEU A 46 -16.56 3.65 8.16
N VAL A 47 -15.94 2.80 8.98
CA VAL A 47 -16.58 1.62 9.56
C VAL A 47 -16.57 1.69 11.08
N SER A 48 -17.68 1.28 11.71
CA SER A 48 -17.83 1.23 13.17
C SER A 48 -18.82 0.12 13.55
N THR A 49 -19.20 0.00 14.82
CA THR A 49 -20.16 -1.00 15.27
C THR A 49 -21.45 -0.95 14.44
N GLY A 50 -21.71 -2.01 13.67
CA GLY A 50 -22.94 -2.16 12.86
C GLY A 50 -23.12 -1.14 11.74
N LEU A 51 -22.08 -0.40 11.34
CA LEU A 51 -22.18 0.71 10.40
C LEU A 51 -20.99 0.76 9.44
N ALA A 52 -21.28 1.00 8.15
CA ALA A 52 -20.34 1.48 7.15
C ALA A 52 -20.92 2.73 6.49
N VAL A 53 -20.14 3.81 6.43
CA VAL A 53 -20.48 5.04 5.69
C VAL A 53 -19.50 5.16 4.53
N VAL A 54 -20.02 5.28 3.32
CA VAL A 54 -19.24 5.50 2.10
C VAL A 54 -19.56 6.92 1.62
N ALA A 55 -18.55 7.77 1.60
CA ALA A 55 -18.67 9.18 1.25
C ALA A 55 -17.60 9.59 0.25
N GLY A 56 -17.78 10.74 -0.41
CA GLY A 56 -16.79 11.30 -1.30
C GLY A 56 -17.37 11.79 -2.62
N GLU A 57 -16.48 12.05 -3.59
CA GLU A 57 -16.85 12.60 -4.90
C GLU A 57 -16.57 11.56 -5.99
N ILE A 58 -17.60 11.25 -6.76
CA ILE A 58 -17.53 10.29 -7.88
C ILE A 58 -18.22 10.87 -9.10
N SER A 59 -17.45 11.03 -10.19
CA SER A 59 -17.96 11.40 -11.52
C SER A 59 -17.71 10.25 -12.47
N THR A 60 -18.77 9.56 -12.89
CA THR A 60 -18.69 8.38 -13.75
C THR A 60 -19.95 8.18 -14.56
N THR A 61 -19.81 7.48 -15.70
CA THR A 61 -20.95 7.00 -16.51
C THR A 61 -21.41 5.60 -16.08
N ALA A 62 -20.64 4.91 -15.23
CA ALA A 62 -20.95 3.58 -14.73
C ALA A 62 -22.00 3.62 -13.61
N TYR A 63 -22.91 2.64 -13.60
CA TYR A 63 -23.78 2.39 -12.43
C TYR A 63 -23.12 1.38 -11.49
N VAL A 64 -22.98 1.76 -10.23
CA VAL A 64 -22.33 0.91 -9.20
C VAL A 64 -23.23 0.80 -7.97
N ASP A 65 -23.56 -0.42 -7.57
CA ASP A 65 -24.29 -0.69 -6.33
C ASP A 65 -23.30 -0.68 -5.14
N ILE A 66 -23.00 0.52 -4.64
CA ILE A 66 -22.03 0.73 -3.54
C ILE A 66 -22.39 -0.08 -2.29
N PRO A 67 -23.66 -0.09 -1.80
CA PRO A 67 -24.04 -0.91 -0.65
C PRO A 67 -23.76 -2.40 -0.86
N LYS A 68 -24.02 -2.94 -2.03
CA LYS A 68 -23.72 -4.34 -2.35
C LYS A 68 -22.23 -4.62 -2.32
N ILE A 69 -21.40 -3.75 -2.94
CA ILE A 69 -19.95 -3.88 -2.96
C ILE A 69 -19.37 -3.86 -1.54
N ALA A 70 -19.85 -2.94 -0.68
CA ALA A 70 -19.43 -2.86 0.71
C ALA A 70 -19.75 -4.17 1.47
N ARG A 71 -20.96 -4.70 1.34
CA ARG A 71 -21.39 -5.96 1.98
C ARG A 71 -20.57 -7.16 1.49
N GLU A 72 -20.36 -7.29 0.18
CA GLU A 72 -19.56 -8.36 -0.41
C GLU A 72 -18.11 -8.30 0.07
N THR A 73 -17.55 -7.11 0.21
CA THR A 73 -16.20 -6.90 0.73
C THR A 73 -16.09 -7.30 2.20
N ILE A 74 -17.02 -6.84 3.05
CA ILE A 74 -17.10 -7.18 4.48
C ILE A 74 -17.22 -8.70 4.66
N ASN A 75 -18.11 -9.36 3.90
CA ASN A 75 -18.29 -10.80 3.94
C ASN A 75 -17.03 -11.56 3.47
N GLY A 76 -16.39 -11.10 2.40
CA GLY A 76 -15.16 -11.67 1.85
C GLY A 76 -13.97 -11.62 2.82
N ILE A 77 -13.91 -10.59 3.66
CA ILE A 77 -12.94 -10.48 4.77
C ILE A 77 -13.21 -11.52 5.85
N GLY A 78 -14.49 -11.89 6.08
CA GLY A 78 -14.89 -12.88 7.07
C GLY A 78 -15.74 -12.33 8.22
N TYR A 79 -16.23 -11.11 8.11
CA TYR A 79 -17.25 -10.57 9.01
C TYR A 79 -18.63 -11.03 8.55
N THR A 80 -18.98 -12.26 8.91
CA THR A 80 -20.18 -12.98 8.44
C THR A 80 -21.18 -13.30 9.52
N ARG A 81 -21.01 -12.76 10.74
CA ARG A 81 -21.85 -13.09 11.89
C ARG A 81 -22.17 -11.85 12.73
N ALA A 82 -23.44 -11.54 12.89
CA ALA A 82 -23.93 -10.42 13.70
C ALA A 82 -23.37 -10.39 15.14
N LYS A 83 -23.07 -11.55 15.73
CA LYS A 83 -22.47 -11.64 17.07
C LYS A 83 -21.07 -10.98 17.20
N TYR A 84 -20.42 -10.63 16.09
CA TYR A 84 -19.19 -9.88 16.11
C TYR A 84 -19.41 -8.37 16.26
N GLY A 85 -20.68 -7.93 16.22
CA GLY A 85 -21.07 -6.52 16.28
C GLY A 85 -20.82 -5.76 14.98
N PHE A 86 -20.38 -6.47 13.93
CA PHE A 86 -20.17 -5.97 12.57
C PHE A 86 -20.16 -7.16 11.61
N ASP A 87 -20.99 -7.12 10.57
CA ASP A 87 -21.06 -8.14 9.53
C ASP A 87 -21.69 -7.57 8.26
N GLY A 88 -21.43 -8.21 7.11
CA GLY A 88 -21.89 -7.74 5.80
C GLY A 88 -23.39 -7.86 5.56
N GLU A 89 -24.11 -8.72 6.30
CA GLU A 89 -25.54 -8.92 6.10
C GLU A 89 -26.37 -7.88 6.84
N THR A 90 -26.03 -7.59 8.10
CA THR A 90 -26.87 -6.80 9.01
C THR A 90 -26.36 -5.39 9.31
N CYS A 91 -25.11 -5.03 8.97
CA CYS A 91 -24.63 -3.68 9.19
C CYS A 91 -25.42 -2.66 8.34
N ALA A 92 -25.61 -1.46 8.85
CA ALA A 92 -26.12 -0.36 8.05
C ALA A 92 -25.02 0.08 7.05
N VAL A 93 -25.41 0.32 5.80
CA VAL A 93 -24.54 0.94 4.80
C VAL A 93 -25.18 2.24 4.35
N LEU A 94 -24.53 3.35 4.66
CA LEU A 94 -24.96 4.69 4.27
C LEU A 94 -24.03 5.21 3.16
N THR A 95 -24.61 5.94 2.21
CA THR A 95 -23.86 6.57 1.11
C THR A 95 -24.12 8.07 1.11
N ALA A 96 -23.05 8.86 0.94
CA ALA A 96 -23.07 10.30 0.77
C ALA A 96 -22.06 10.64 -0.34
N ILE A 97 -22.51 10.50 -1.58
CA ILE A 97 -21.68 10.66 -2.79
C ILE A 97 -22.17 11.88 -3.55
N ASP A 98 -21.25 12.79 -3.84
CA ASP A 98 -21.46 13.96 -4.68
C ASP A 98 -20.65 13.86 -5.98
N GLU A 99 -20.89 14.76 -6.94
CA GLU A 99 -20.07 14.92 -8.14
C GLU A 99 -18.81 15.76 -7.81
N GLN A 100 -17.71 15.52 -8.53
CA GLN A 100 -16.50 16.31 -8.38
C GLN A 100 -16.74 17.77 -8.74
N SER A 101 -16.18 18.71 -7.94
CA SER A 101 -16.24 20.15 -8.23
C SER A 101 -15.68 20.49 -9.61
N GLY A 102 -16.43 21.29 -10.39
CA GLY A 102 -16.00 21.76 -11.71
C GLY A 102 -14.72 22.61 -11.68
N ASP A 103 -14.46 23.32 -10.56
CA ASP A 103 -13.25 24.14 -10.40
C ASP A 103 -11.99 23.27 -10.31
N ILE A 104 -12.09 22.12 -9.62
CA ILE A 104 -10.99 21.15 -9.54
C ILE A 104 -10.78 20.47 -10.89
N ALA A 105 -11.86 20.05 -11.55
CA ALA A 105 -11.81 19.40 -12.85
C ALA A 105 -11.08 20.25 -13.91
N GLN A 106 -11.32 21.57 -13.94
CA GLN A 106 -10.69 22.46 -14.90
C GLN A 106 -9.15 22.44 -14.84
N GLY A 107 -8.57 22.43 -13.64
CA GLY A 107 -7.10 22.41 -13.46
C GLY A 107 -6.48 21.04 -13.79
N VAL A 108 -7.23 19.97 -13.63
CA VAL A 108 -6.79 18.60 -13.92
C VAL A 108 -6.92 18.26 -15.41
N ASP A 109 -8.01 18.69 -16.05
CA ASP A 109 -8.31 18.36 -17.44
C ASP A 109 -7.49 19.19 -18.45
N THR A 110 -7.02 20.38 -18.06
CA THR A 110 -6.18 21.23 -18.89
C THR A 110 -5.05 21.85 -18.05
N ALA A 111 -3.86 21.25 -18.14
CA ALA A 111 -2.67 21.71 -17.44
C ALA A 111 -2.28 23.15 -17.82
N ILE A 112 -1.57 23.84 -16.93
CA ILE A 112 -1.15 25.22 -17.14
C ILE A 112 -0.25 25.34 -18.36
N GLU A 113 0.61 24.37 -18.62
CA GLU A 113 1.51 24.32 -19.76
C GLU A 113 0.75 24.42 -21.10
N VAL A 114 -0.39 23.73 -21.22
CA VAL A 114 -1.24 23.78 -22.43
C VAL A 114 -2.05 25.08 -22.50
N ARG A 115 -2.42 25.63 -21.33
CA ARG A 115 -3.10 26.93 -21.29
C ARG A 115 -2.19 28.08 -21.71
N ASP A 116 -0.90 27.98 -21.42
CA ASP A 116 0.12 28.99 -21.73
C ASP A 116 0.70 28.79 -23.14
N ASP A 117 0.76 27.56 -23.66
CA ASP A 117 1.22 27.22 -25.01
C ASP A 117 0.26 26.26 -25.72
N ALA A 118 -0.59 26.83 -26.56
CA ALA A 118 -1.58 26.08 -27.33
C ALA A 118 -0.97 25.05 -28.31
N SER A 119 0.33 25.14 -28.64
CA SER A 119 1.01 24.15 -29.48
C SER A 119 1.13 22.78 -28.83
N LEU A 120 1.04 22.70 -27.49
CA LEU A 120 1.03 21.49 -26.70
C LEU A 120 -0.36 20.84 -26.62
N SER A 121 -1.39 21.46 -27.20
CA SER A 121 -2.78 21.00 -27.09
C SER A 121 -3.06 19.66 -27.80
N GLU A 122 -2.18 19.19 -28.69
CA GLU A 122 -2.27 17.87 -29.33
C GLU A 122 -1.53 16.77 -28.53
N ASP A 123 -0.70 17.12 -27.54
CA ASP A 123 -0.04 16.17 -26.67
C ASP A 123 -0.98 15.81 -25.49
N ASP A 124 -1.63 14.66 -25.57
CA ASP A 124 -2.54 14.17 -24.53
C ASP A 124 -1.85 13.99 -23.16
N ILE A 125 -0.53 13.82 -23.13
CA ILE A 125 0.25 13.69 -21.90
C ILE A 125 0.45 15.06 -21.27
N ALA A 126 0.72 16.08 -22.05
CA ALA A 126 0.88 17.45 -21.57
C ALA A 126 -0.43 18.07 -21.07
N LYS A 127 -1.59 17.61 -21.59
CA LYS A 127 -2.89 18.15 -21.20
C LYS A 127 -3.28 17.92 -19.74
N THR A 128 -2.90 16.80 -19.16
CA THR A 128 -3.37 16.41 -17.81
C THR A 128 -2.45 16.97 -16.75
N GLY A 129 -2.93 17.95 -15.99
CA GLY A 129 -2.24 18.46 -14.81
C GLY A 129 -2.37 17.54 -13.60
N ALA A 130 -1.50 17.72 -12.61
CA ALA A 130 -1.62 17.02 -11.34
C ALA A 130 -2.93 17.41 -10.63
N GLY A 131 -3.62 16.42 -10.08
CA GLY A 131 -4.91 16.60 -9.41
C GLY A 131 -4.82 17.32 -8.07
N ASP A 132 -3.63 17.40 -7.49
CA ASP A 132 -3.33 18.12 -6.26
C ASP A 132 -1.85 18.48 -6.21
N GLN A 133 -1.49 19.38 -5.29
CA GLN A 133 -0.12 19.55 -4.84
C GLN A 133 0.25 18.40 -3.89
N GLY A 134 1.54 18.06 -3.82
CA GLY A 134 2.02 17.07 -2.87
C GLY A 134 3.43 16.58 -3.17
N MET A 135 3.97 15.81 -2.24
CA MET A 135 5.23 15.09 -2.42
C MET A 135 5.00 13.60 -2.18
N MET A 136 5.62 12.77 -3.00
CA MET A 136 5.51 11.32 -2.93
C MET A 136 6.91 10.71 -2.87
N PHE A 137 7.01 9.58 -2.18
CA PHE A 137 8.26 8.86 -2.02
C PHE A 137 8.14 7.45 -2.57
N GLY A 138 9.17 7.03 -3.32
CA GLY A 138 9.40 5.65 -3.70
C GLY A 138 10.70 5.14 -3.10
N TYR A 139 10.75 3.85 -2.81
CA TYR A 139 11.93 3.22 -2.26
C TYR A 139 12.08 1.78 -2.75
N ALA A 140 13.30 1.32 -2.85
CA ALA A 140 13.66 -0.07 -3.05
C ALA A 140 15.01 -0.37 -2.38
N THR A 141 15.17 -1.61 -1.96
CA THR A 141 16.42 -2.17 -1.41
C THR A 141 16.58 -3.62 -1.85
N ASN A 142 17.81 -4.10 -1.95
CA ASN A 142 18.10 -5.48 -2.31
C ASN A 142 18.03 -6.46 -1.13
N GLU A 143 17.50 -6.03 0.04
CA GLU A 143 17.39 -6.89 1.24
C GLU A 143 16.47 -8.08 1.06
N THR A 144 15.40 -7.93 0.28
CA THR A 144 14.40 -8.97 0.05
C THR A 144 14.14 -9.16 -1.44
N LYS A 145 13.58 -10.30 -1.81
CA LYS A 145 13.21 -10.60 -3.21
C LYS A 145 12.14 -9.65 -3.76
N GLU A 146 11.34 -9.04 -2.88
CA GLU A 146 10.35 -8.03 -3.20
C GLU A 146 10.95 -6.64 -3.40
N PHE A 147 12.24 -6.47 -3.13
CA PHE A 147 12.92 -5.16 -3.06
C PHE A 147 12.33 -4.22 -2.00
N MET A 148 11.95 -4.79 -0.84
CA MET A 148 11.35 -4.08 0.29
C MET A 148 12.27 -4.14 1.51
N PRO A 149 12.18 -3.16 2.44
CA PRO A 149 12.82 -3.30 3.75
C PRO A 149 12.34 -4.56 4.48
N MET A 150 13.26 -5.31 5.04
CA MET A 150 12.95 -6.62 5.62
C MET A 150 11.93 -6.56 6.78
N PRO A 151 11.95 -5.56 7.69
CA PRO A 151 10.97 -5.52 8.79
C PRO A 151 9.53 -5.44 8.30
N ILE A 152 9.23 -4.59 7.30
CA ILE A 152 7.87 -4.49 6.76
C ILE A 152 7.50 -5.70 5.90
N ALA A 153 8.42 -6.23 5.11
CA ALA A 153 8.20 -7.43 4.30
C ALA A 153 7.80 -8.63 5.19
N LEU A 154 8.51 -8.85 6.29
CA LEU A 154 8.21 -9.91 7.27
C LEU A 154 6.92 -9.63 8.03
N SER A 155 6.64 -8.38 8.41
CA SER A 155 5.37 -8.02 9.06
C SER A 155 4.17 -8.30 8.15
N HIS A 156 4.25 -7.95 6.87
CA HIS A 156 3.22 -8.30 5.88
C HIS A 156 3.08 -9.81 5.69
N ALA A 157 4.20 -10.54 5.62
CA ALA A 157 4.18 -12.00 5.46
C ALA A 157 3.52 -12.68 6.67
N LEU A 158 3.79 -12.22 7.91
CA LEU A 158 3.13 -12.70 9.13
C LEU A 158 1.62 -12.42 9.09
N ALA A 159 1.20 -11.22 8.68
CA ALA A 159 -0.21 -10.86 8.59
C ALA A 159 -0.94 -11.69 7.52
N ARG A 160 -0.31 -11.95 6.37
CA ARG A 160 -0.84 -12.85 5.34
C ARG A 160 -0.95 -14.30 5.83
N GLN A 161 0.08 -14.81 6.52
CA GLN A 161 0.06 -16.16 7.07
C GLN A 161 -1.03 -16.31 8.14
N LEU A 162 -1.21 -15.31 9.02
CA LEU A 162 -2.28 -15.29 10.01
C LEU A 162 -3.67 -15.38 9.33
N THR A 163 -3.87 -14.62 8.28
CA THR A 163 -5.11 -14.66 7.49
C THR A 163 -5.29 -15.99 6.77
N LYS A 164 -4.22 -16.56 6.23
CA LYS A 164 -4.25 -17.87 5.54
C LYS A 164 -4.74 -18.96 6.46
N VAL A 165 -4.12 -19.15 7.64
CA VAL A 165 -4.51 -20.21 8.59
C VAL A 165 -5.91 -20.02 9.18
N ARG A 166 -6.44 -18.79 9.13
CA ARG A 166 -7.85 -18.51 9.46
C ARG A 166 -8.77 -18.93 8.32
N LYS A 167 -8.50 -18.50 7.08
CA LYS A 167 -9.40 -18.71 5.93
C LYS A 167 -9.43 -20.15 5.44
N ASP A 168 -8.31 -20.87 5.52
CA ASP A 168 -8.25 -22.29 5.15
C ASP A 168 -8.82 -23.23 6.23
N GLY A 169 -9.19 -22.67 7.39
CA GLY A 169 -9.80 -23.41 8.49
C GLY A 169 -8.82 -24.19 9.36
N THR A 170 -7.52 -24.03 9.19
CA THR A 170 -6.47 -24.60 10.06
C THR A 170 -6.70 -24.18 11.50
N LEU A 171 -6.94 -22.89 11.74
CA LEU A 171 -7.23 -22.32 13.05
C LEU A 171 -8.63 -21.70 13.10
N LYS A 172 -9.64 -22.52 13.32
CA LYS A 172 -11.08 -22.14 13.28
C LYS A 172 -11.50 -21.11 14.33
N TYR A 173 -10.72 -20.94 15.39
CA TYR A 173 -11.02 -19.98 16.45
C TYR A 173 -10.58 -18.54 16.09
N LEU A 174 -9.75 -18.35 15.08
CA LEU A 174 -9.31 -17.03 14.65
C LEU A 174 -10.45 -16.19 14.07
N ARG A 175 -10.35 -14.89 14.26
CA ARG A 175 -11.25 -13.87 13.73
C ARG A 175 -10.48 -12.92 12.81
N PRO A 176 -11.17 -12.07 12.01
CA PRO A 176 -10.52 -11.31 10.94
C PRO A 176 -9.48 -10.29 11.40
N ASP A 177 -9.65 -9.67 12.59
CA ASP A 177 -8.77 -8.60 13.05
C ASP A 177 -7.47 -9.14 13.64
N GLY A 178 -6.37 -8.48 13.30
CA GLY A 178 -5.05 -8.83 13.81
C GLY A 178 -3.97 -7.83 13.40
N LYS A 179 -2.88 -7.85 14.16
CA LYS A 179 -1.69 -7.01 13.93
C LYS A 179 -0.42 -7.84 14.08
N THR A 180 0.59 -7.46 13.35
CA THR A 180 1.93 -8.05 13.43
C THR A 180 2.97 -6.95 13.49
N GLN A 181 4.08 -7.21 14.20
CA GLN A 181 5.23 -6.30 14.24
C GLN A 181 6.50 -7.13 14.28
N VAL A 182 7.50 -6.67 13.55
CA VAL A 182 8.85 -7.28 13.54
C VAL A 182 9.87 -6.20 13.83
N SER A 183 10.71 -6.44 14.84
CA SER A 183 11.84 -5.60 15.19
C SER A 183 13.13 -6.36 14.87
N LEU A 184 13.92 -5.85 13.92
CA LEU A 184 15.17 -6.46 13.50
C LEU A 184 16.36 -5.63 13.97
N ARG A 185 17.40 -6.31 14.42
CA ARG A 185 18.70 -5.71 14.65
C ARG A 185 19.49 -5.71 13.36
N TYR A 186 20.02 -4.54 13.05
CA TYR A 186 20.92 -4.31 11.92
C TYR A 186 22.35 -4.12 12.39
N GLU A 187 23.29 -4.67 11.65
CA GLU A 187 24.72 -4.43 11.79
C GLU A 187 25.32 -4.21 10.41
N ASN A 188 26.01 -3.08 10.21
CA ASN A 188 26.55 -2.70 8.90
C ASN A 188 25.49 -2.82 7.77
N ARG A 189 24.28 -2.27 8.00
CA ARG A 189 23.13 -2.26 7.07
C ARG A 189 22.55 -3.64 6.73
N LYS A 190 22.89 -4.69 7.46
CA LYS A 190 22.32 -6.04 7.26
C LYS A 190 21.50 -6.44 8.48
N ALA A 191 20.32 -6.99 8.24
CA ALA A 191 19.51 -7.60 9.28
C ALA A 191 20.21 -8.88 9.79
N VAL A 192 20.52 -8.92 11.09
CA VAL A 192 21.29 -10.02 11.69
C VAL A 192 20.52 -10.81 12.74
N HIS A 193 19.44 -10.23 13.32
CA HIS A 193 18.68 -10.87 14.38
C HIS A 193 17.29 -10.27 14.53
N ALA A 194 16.29 -11.11 14.78
CA ALA A 194 14.94 -10.68 15.17
C ALA A 194 14.90 -10.46 16.69
N ASP A 195 14.98 -9.20 17.12
CA ASP A 195 14.93 -8.84 18.52
C ASP A 195 13.55 -9.10 19.13
N THR A 196 12.49 -8.73 18.41
CA THR A 196 11.12 -8.87 18.91
C THR A 196 10.14 -9.16 17.76
N ILE A 197 9.24 -10.11 18.01
CA ILE A 197 8.11 -10.42 17.12
C ILE A 197 6.83 -10.30 17.94
N VAL A 198 5.86 -9.52 17.45
CA VAL A 198 4.53 -9.37 18.06
C VAL A 198 3.47 -9.85 17.11
N VAL A 199 2.57 -10.71 17.60
CA VAL A 199 1.35 -11.14 16.89
C VAL A 199 0.16 -10.92 17.81
N SER A 200 -0.75 -10.04 17.40
CA SER A 200 -2.04 -9.83 18.09
C SER A 200 -3.15 -10.31 17.15
N THR A 201 -3.98 -11.23 17.63
CA THR A 201 -5.04 -11.81 16.81
C THR A 201 -6.35 -11.93 17.58
N GLN A 202 -7.43 -11.50 16.95
CA GLN A 202 -8.77 -11.70 17.46
C GLN A 202 -9.13 -13.18 17.40
N HIS A 203 -9.81 -13.66 18.44
CA HIS A 203 -10.12 -15.08 18.60
C HIS A 203 -11.48 -15.34 19.24
N SER A 204 -12.00 -16.58 19.15
CA SER A 204 -13.21 -17.00 19.88
C SER A 204 -12.94 -17.08 21.39
N PRO A 205 -13.99 -16.97 22.24
CA PRO A 205 -13.81 -17.03 23.69
C PRO A 205 -13.37 -18.41 24.22
N ASP A 206 -13.49 -19.47 23.42
CA ASP A 206 -13.41 -20.86 23.85
C ASP A 206 -12.01 -21.46 23.72
N VAL A 207 -10.99 -20.65 23.33
CA VAL A 207 -9.59 -21.06 23.20
C VAL A 207 -8.73 -20.44 24.29
N SER A 208 -7.77 -21.21 24.82
CA SER A 208 -6.85 -20.71 25.84
C SER A 208 -5.73 -19.86 25.23
N LEU A 209 -5.24 -18.86 26.00
CA LEU A 209 -4.11 -18.02 25.55
C LEU A 209 -2.82 -18.84 25.35
N LYS A 210 -2.65 -19.93 26.13
CA LYS A 210 -1.51 -20.85 25.97
C LYS A 210 -1.56 -21.53 24.60
N GLN A 211 -2.70 -22.08 24.22
CA GLN A 211 -2.90 -22.71 22.90
C GLN A 211 -2.68 -21.70 21.77
N ILE A 212 -3.26 -20.49 21.88
CA ILE A 212 -3.06 -19.44 20.87
C ILE A 212 -1.56 -19.16 20.71
N ARG A 213 -0.82 -19.01 21.83
CA ARG A 213 0.61 -18.71 21.76
C ARG A 213 1.39 -19.82 21.07
N GLU A 214 1.17 -21.07 21.43
CA GLU A 214 1.87 -22.22 20.86
C GLU A 214 1.58 -22.34 19.35
N GLU A 215 0.31 -22.25 18.96
CA GLU A 215 -0.08 -22.36 17.56
C GLU A 215 0.33 -21.15 16.70
N MET A 216 0.36 -19.92 17.25
CA MET A 216 0.91 -18.77 16.55
C MET A 216 2.40 -18.91 16.27
N ILE A 217 3.18 -19.46 17.23
CA ILE A 217 4.60 -19.71 17.01
C ILE A 217 4.80 -20.76 15.91
N GLU A 218 4.11 -21.90 16.01
CA GLU A 218 4.33 -23.03 15.09
C GLU A 218 3.77 -22.80 13.69
N LEU A 219 2.58 -22.18 13.57
CA LEU A 219 1.83 -22.13 12.31
C LEU A 219 1.89 -20.74 11.62
N VAL A 220 2.30 -19.71 12.35
CA VAL A 220 2.37 -18.35 11.80
C VAL A 220 3.81 -17.83 11.78
N ILE A 221 4.53 -17.87 12.91
CA ILE A 221 5.85 -17.26 13.03
C ILE A 221 6.93 -18.10 12.34
N LYS A 222 7.08 -19.36 12.74
CA LYS A 222 8.13 -20.25 12.20
C LYS A 222 8.07 -20.42 10.66
N PRO A 223 6.90 -20.57 10.02
CA PRO A 223 6.84 -20.71 8.57
C PRO A 223 7.24 -19.46 7.78
N VAL A 224 7.25 -18.30 8.42
CA VAL A 224 7.50 -17.00 7.78
C VAL A 224 8.88 -16.46 8.07
N MET A 225 9.32 -16.57 9.31
CA MET A 225 10.58 -15.95 9.74
C MET A 225 11.79 -16.78 9.29
N PRO A 226 12.81 -16.15 8.68
CA PRO A 226 14.06 -16.84 8.36
C PRO A 226 14.73 -17.41 9.61
N GLU A 227 15.14 -18.68 9.57
CA GLU A 227 15.75 -19.38 10.71
C GLU A 227 16.99 -18.66 11.25
N TYR A 228 17.79 -18.03 10.37
CA TYR A 228 19.01 -17.31 10.79
C TYR A 228 18.75 -16.03 11.59
N LEU A 229 17.51 -15.52 11.58
CA LEU A 229 17.13 -14.34 12.35
C LEU A 229 16.59 -14.66 13.74
N ILE A 230 16.22 -15.92 14.03
CA ILE A 230 15.55 -16.32 15.26
C ILE A 230 16.48 -17.19 16.09
N ASP A 231 16.59 -16.88 17.37
CA ASP A 231 17.27 -17.71 18.39
C ASP A 231 16.50 -17.67 19.72
N ASP A 232 17.12 -18.21 20.78
CA ASP A 232 16.58 -18.24 22.13
C ASP A 232 16.48 -16.86 22.81
N LYS A 233 17.10 -15.82 22.23
CA LYS A 233 17.03 -14.43 22.69
C LYS A 233 15.89 -13.66 22.01
N THR A 234 15.31 -14.19 20.94
CA THR A 234 14.18 -13.55 20.24
C THR A 234 12.97 -13.49 21.15
N ARG A 235 12.49 -12.29 21.42
CA ARG A 235 11.29 -12.08 22.24
C ARG A 235 10.03 -12.23 21.40
N ILE A 236 9.17 -13.18 21.76
CA ILE A 236 7.91 -13.42 21.05
C ILE A 236 6.73 -13.07 21.95
N PHE A 237 5.93 -12.09 21.53
CA PHE A 237 4.71 -11.67 22.19
C PHE A 237 3.50 -12.08 21.36
N VAL A 238 2.61 -12.89 21.93
CA VAL A 238 1.32 -13.26 21.32
C VAL A 238 0.21 -12.79 22.23
N ASN A 239 -0.67 -11.93 21.73
CA ASN A 239 -1.75 -11.30 22.51
C ASN A 239 -1.27 -10.81 23.89
N PRO A 240 -0.27 -9.89 23.98
CA PRO A 240 0.37 -9.53 25.25
C PRO A 240 -0.60 -8.87 26.26
N THR A 241 -1.69 -8.29 25.78
CA THR A 241 -2.76 -7.75 26.65
C THR A 241 -3.72 -8.82 27.17
N GLY A 242 -3.56 -10.07 26.74
CA GLY A 242 -4.42 -11.19 27.10
C GLY A 242 -5.54 -11.44 26.09
N ARG A 243 -6.79 -11.49 26.56
CA ARG A 243 -7.95 -11.86 25.78
C ARG A 243 -8.30 -10.82 24.71
N PHE A 244 -8.37 -11.25 23.44
CA PHE A 244 -8.76 -10.41 22.30
C PHE A 244 -9.96 -11.01 21.54
N VAL A 245 -11.12 -11.01 22.19
CA VAL A 245 -12.37 -11.56 21.63
C VAL A 245 -13.18 -10.47 20.92
N LYS A 246 -13.28 -9.27 21.50
CA LYS A 246 -13.88 -8.11 20.86
C LYS A 246 -12.82 -7.42 20.00
N GLY A 247 -13.06 -7.33 18.70
CA GLY A 247 -12.14 -6.75 17.72
C GLY A 247 -12.88 -6.28 16.48
N GLY A 248 -12.13 -5.82 15.48
CA GLY A 248 -12.68 -5.27 14.25
C GLY A 248 -13.45 -3.97 14.46
N PRO A 249 -14.32 -3.56 13.52
CA PRO A 249 -15.08 -2.30 13.59
C PRO A 249 -15.98 -2.16 14.83
N SER A 250 -16.29 -3.27 15.51
CA SER A 250 -17.05 -3.21 16.77
C SER A 250 -16.23 -2.80 17.99
N ALA A 251 -14.93 -2.89 17.91
CA ALA A 251 -14.01 -2.50 18.99
C ALA A 251 -13.39 -1.13 18.76
N ASP A 252 -13.06 -0.82 17.51
CA ASP A 252 -12.42 0.43 17.10
C ASP A 252 -12.93 0.82 15.71
N SER A 253 -13.15 2.11 15.49
CA SER A 253 -13.60 2.61 14.20
C SER A 253 -12.47 2.63 13.19
N GLY A 254 -12.76 2.28 11.94
CA GLY A 254 -11.84 2.35 10.82
C GLY A 254 -12.17 3.47 9.84
N LEU A 255 -11.14 4.01 9.21
CA LEU A 255 -11.27 5.02 8.15
C LEU A 255 -10.29 4.70 7.02
N THR A 256 -10.70 5.01 5.78
CA THR A 256 -9.82 4.98 4.62
C THR A 256 -8.61 5.87 4.84
N GLY A 257 -7.41 5.37 4.48
CA GLY A 257 -6.19 6.16 4.50
C GLY A 257 -5.55 6.36 5.87
N ARG A 258 -5.86 5.54 6.88
CA ARG A 258 -5.25 5.61 8.22
C ARG A 258 -4.12 4.59 8.45
N LYS A 259 -3.71 3.85 7.43
CA LYS A 259 -2.62 2.87 7.49
C LYS A 259 -1.53 3.13 6.44
N ILE A 260 -1.29 4.41 6.13
CA ILE A 260 -0.39 4.85 5.05
C ILE A 260 1.05 4.35 5.20
N ILE A 261 1.53 4.15 6.41
CA ILE A 261 2.87 3.61 6.67
C ILE A 261 2.91 2.10 6.44
N VAL A 262 1.85 1.37 6.79
CA VAL A 262 1.66 -0.05 6.45
C VAL A 262 1.52 -0.22 4.94
N ASP A 263 0.87 0.71 4.26
CA ASP A 263 0.67 0.69 2.81
C ASP A 263 1.95 0.88 2.01
N THR A 264 2.99 1.46 2.62
CA THR A 264 4.24 1.82 1.96
C THR A 264 5.43 1.02 2.50
N TYR A 265 6.33 1.64 3.24
CA TYR A 265 7.65 1.05 3.58
C TYR A 265 7.84 0.81 5.08
N GLY A 266 6.76 0.81 5.89
CA GLY A 266 6.82 0.50 7.32
C GLY A 266 7.63 1.48 8.15
N GLY A 267 7.76 2.73 7.69
CA GLY A 267 8.51 3.79 8.38
C GLY A 267 10.00 3.84 8.02
N TRP A 268 10.48 2.97 7.12
CA TRP A 268 11.89 2.94 6.73
C TRP A 268 12.36 4.20 6.02
N VAL A 269 11.49 4.80 5.22
CA VAL A 269 11.74 6.08 4.53
C VAL A 269 10.58 7.05 4.77
N PRO A 270 10.75 8.35 4.49
CA PRO A 270 9.68 9.34 4.60
C PRO A 270 8.43 8.96 3.82
N HIS A 271 7.29 9.55 4.22
CA HIS A 271 6.01 9.48 3.54
C HIS A 271 5.50 10.89 3.26
N GLY A 272 4.90 11.12 2.10
CA GLY A 272 4.38 12.43 1.71
C GLY A 272 3.05 12.82 2.40
N GLY A 273 2.39 11.85 3.05
CA GLY A 273 1.13 12.05 3.78
C GLY A 273 -0.12 11.66 3.00
N GLY A 274 -0.05 11.49 1.67
CA GLY A 274 -1.19 11.12 0.84
C GLY A 274 -1.60 9.66 0.98
N ALA A 275 -2.89 9.41 1.21
CA ALA A 275 -3.47 8.06 1.20
C ALA A 275 -3.71 7.57 -0.23
N PHE A 276 -3.70 6.25 -0.45
CA PHE A 276 -3.89 5.63 -1.77
C PHE A 276 -5.32 5.16 -2.00
N SER A 277 -5.86 4.36 -1.07
CA SER A 277 -7.15 3.69 -1.25
C SER A 277 -8.29 4.67 -1.51
N GLY A 278 -9.20 4.29 -2.42
CA GLY A 278 -10.35 5.08 -2.82
C GLY A 278 -10.06 6.19 -3.85
N LYS A 279 -8.80 6.39 -4.24
CA LYS A 279 -8.40 7.42 -5.22
C LYS A 279 -8.15 6.81 -6.59
N ASP A 280 -8.77 7.36 -7.64
CA ASP A 280 -8.45 7.02 -9.03
C ASP A 280 -7.05 7.50 -9.42
N PRO A 281 -6.44 6.98 -10.51
CA PRO A 281 -5.04 7.23 -10.83
C PRO A 281 -4.71 8.67 -11.25
N THR A 282 -5.66 9.56 -11.41
CA THR A 282 -5.38 10.98 -11.65
C THR A 282 -4.93 11.71 -10.39
N LYS A 283 -5.15 11.12 -9.21
CA LYS A 283 -4.64 11.62 -7.93
C LYS A 283 -3.19 11.19 -7.78
N VAL A 284 -2.28 12.17 -7.84
CA VAL A 284 -0.83 11.94 -7.80
C VAL A 284 -0.33 11.36 -6.48
N ASP A 285 -1.08 11.51 -5.38
CA ASP A 285 -0.80 10.80 -4.13
C ASP A 285 -0.60 9.30 -4.36
N ARG A 286 -1.44 8.71 -5.20
CA ARG A 286 -1.37 7.29 -5.56
C ARG A 286 -0.43 7.06 -6.73
N SER A 287 -0.68 7.69 -7.86
CA SER A 287 0.07 7.42 -9.10
C SER A 287 1.53 7.84 -9.01
N GLY A 288 1.83 8.99 -8.41
CA GLY A 288 3.20 9.45 -8.18
C GLY A 288 4.00 8.55 -7.23
N ALA A 289 3.35 8.05 -6.16
CA ALA A 289 3.98 7.07 -5.26
C ALA A 289 4.29 5.74 -5.99
N TYR A 290 3.39 5.28 -6.86
CA TYR A 290 3.61 4.07 -7.64
C TYR A 290 4.74 4.25 -8.68
N MET A 291 4.80 5.41 -9.35
CA MET A 291 5.88 5.69 -10.31
C MET A 291 7.24 5.81 -9.62
N THR A 292 7.31 6.48 -8.48
CA THR A 292 8.58 6.57 -7.72
C THR A 292 9.02 5.19 -7.19
N ARG A 293 8.06 4.32 -6.79
CA ARG A 293 8.36 2.91 -6.47
C ARG A 293 8.91 2.16 -7.68
N TYR A 294 8.25 2.26 -8.83
CA TYR A 294 8.68 1.62 -10.07
C TYR A 294 10.09 2.04 -10.46
N ALA A 295 10.37 3.32 -10.44
CA ALA A 295 11.68 3.87 -10.77
C ALA A 295 12.76 3.42 -9.77
N ALA A 296 12.52 3.55 -8.45
CA ALA A 296 13.47 3.11 -7.42
C ALA A 296 13.78 1.61 -7.53
N LYS A 297 12.75 0.78 -7.78
CA LYS A 297 12.91 -0.66 -7.94
C LYS A 297 13.77 -1.02 -9.15
N ASN A 298 13.60 -0.33 -10.27
CA ASN A 298 14.40 -0.55 -11.46
C ASN A 298 15.87 -0.09 -11.28
N ILE A 299 16.14 0.99 -10.52
CA ILE A 299 17.50 1.39 -10.16
C ILE A 299 18.20 0.30 -9.35
N VAL A 300 17.52 -0.27 -8.33
CA VAL A 300 18.12 -1.34 -7.51
C VAL A 300 18.25 -2.64 -8.30
N ALA A 301 17.23 -3.02 -9.08
CA ALA A 301 17.25 -4.22 -9.91
C ALA A 301 18.32 -4.19 -11.01
N SER A 302 18.68 -3.00 -11.52
CA SER A 302 19.80 -2.83 -12.48
C SER A 302 21.18 -3.01 -11.85
N GLY A 303 21.26 -3.01 -10.51
CA GLY A 303 22.51 -3.07 -9.76
C GLY A 303 23.27 -1.74 -9.74
N ILE A 304 22.64 -0.61 -10.09
CA ILE A 304 23.20 0.75 -9.97
C ILE A 304 23.43 1.11 -8.50
N ALA A 305 22.52 0.71 -7.61
CA ALA A 305 22.62 0.93 -6.17
C ALA A 305 22.03 -0.29 -5.41
N ASP A 306 22.42 -0.47 -4.14
CA ASP A 306 21.82 -1.49 -3.26
C ASP A 306 20.49 -1.03 -2.66
N GLU A 307 20.32 0.29 -2.55
CA GLU A 307 19.07 0.93 -2.14
C GLU A 307 18.90 2.27 -2.83
N CYS A 308 17.65 2.67 -3.06
CA CYS A 308 17.32 3.92 -3.73
C CYS A 308 16.01 4.48 -3.19
N GLN A 309 16.04 5.73 -2.74
CA GLN A 309 14.89 6.55 -2.43
C GLN A 309 14.71 7.61 -3.52
N ILE A 310 13.50 7.79 -3.98
CA ILE A 310 13.12 8.84 -4.92
C ILE A 310 11.99 9.66 -4.31
N GLN A 311 12.14 10.99 -4.33
CA GLN A 311 11.08 11.93 -4.01
C GLN A 311 10.64 12.64 -5.28
N VAL A 312 9.34 12.74 -5.52
CA VAL A 312 8.75 13.61 -6.54
C VAL A 312 7.76 14.55 -5.87
N ALA A 313 7.66 15.80 -6.40
CA ALA A 313 6.65 16.75 -5.94
C ALA A 313 5.92 17.36 -7.12
N TYR A 314 4.63 17.65 -6.91
CA TYR A 314 3.73 18.26 -7.90
C TYR A 314 3.08 19.53 -7.35
N ALA A 315 2.69 20.42 -8.27
CA ALA A 315 1.76 21.52 -8.03
C ALA A 315 0.45 21.23 -8.73
N ILE A 316 -0.66 21.60 -8.11
CA ILE A 316 -2.00 21.38 -8.69
C ILE A 316 -2.11 22.04 -10.06
N GLY A 317 -2.66 21.31 -11.04
CA GLY A 317 -2.87 21.81 -12.39
C GLY A 317 -1.60 21.95 -13.24
N VAL A 318 -0.44 21.45 -12.77
CA VAL A 318 0.84 21.43 -13.50
C VAL A 318 1.15 19.98 -13.91
N ALA A 319 1.50 19.74 -15.16
CA ALA A 319 1.81 18.39 -15.66
C ALA A 319 3.23 17.96 -15.24
N GLU A 320 4.23 18.85 -15.39
CA GLU A 320 5.60 18.52 -15.03
C GLU A 320 5.80 18.53 -13.50
N PRO A 321 6.54 17.54 -12.95
CA PRO A 321 6.88 17.58 -11.53
C PRO A 321 7.76 18.78 -11.20
N VAL A 322 7.45 19.48 -10.10
CA VAL A 322 8.23 20.65 -9.66
C VAL A 322 9.57 20.27 -9.05
N SER A 323 9.74 19.04 -8.60
CA SER A 323 11.04 18.50 -8.16
C SER A 323 11.12 16.98 -8.28
N LEU A 324 12.34 16.50 -8.51
CA LEU A 324 12.72 15.09 -8.47
C LEU A 324 14.05 15.00 -7.72
N ASN A 325 14.10 14.24 -6.64
CA ASN A 325 15.29 14.03 -5.83
C ASN A 325 15.58 12.55 -5.66
N VAL A 326 16.86 12.18 -5.69
CA VAL A 326 17.36 10.81 -5.53
C VAL A 326 18.31 10.76 -4.35
N ASN A 327 18.25 9.68 -3.58
CA ASN A 327 19.20 9.37 -2.53
C ASN A 327 19.47 7.85 -2.53
N THR A 328 20.70 7.46 -2.83
CA THR A 328 21.15 6.05 -2.77
C THR A 328 21.83 5.71 -1.45
N PHE A 329 21.83 6.62 -0.47
CA PHE A 329 22.46 6.45 0.83
C PHE A 329 23.94 6.03 0.75
N GLY A 330 24.63 6.47 -0.31
CA GLY A 330 26.03 6.15 -0.57
C GLY A 330 26.29 4.75 -1.13
N THR A 331 25.23 4.02 -1.54
CA THR A 331 25.37 2.68 -2.18
C THR A 331 25.46 2.75 -3.70
N GLY A 332 25.27 3.93 -4.28
CA GLY A 332 25.30 4.14 -5.73
C GLY A 332 26.70 3.89 -6.33
N LYS A 333 26.75 3.17 -7.46
CA LYS A 333 27.98 3.00 -8.27
C LYS A 333 28.28 4.21 -9.14
N ILE A 334 27.30 5.07 -9.33
CA ILE A 334 27.39 6.40 -9.96
C ILE A 334 26.74 7.42 -9.03
N SER A 335 26.97 8.72 -9.27
CA SER A 335 26.43 9.75 -8.38
C SER A 335 24.91 9.86 -8.45
N ASP A 336 24.27 10.34 -7.37
CA ASP A 336 22.82 10.53 -7.30
C ASP A 336 22.34 11.55 -8.36
N GLU A 337 23.16 12.55 -8.72
CA GLU A 337 22.90 13.49 -9.82
C GLU A 337 22.80 12.74 -11.15
N LYS A 338 23.73 11.82 -11.42
CA LYS A 338 23.70 11.03 -12.65
C LYS A 338 22.50 10.09 -12.70
N ILE A 339 22.13 9.50 -11.56
CA ILE A 339 20.90 8.70 -11.46
C ILE A 339 19.67 9.57 -11.74
N SER A 340 19.63 10.81 -11.23
CA SER A 340 18.52 11.75 -11.50
C SER A 340 18.39 12.10 -12.99
N GLU A 341 19.50 12.22 -13.72
CA GLU A 341 19.49 12.38 -15.18
C GLU A 341 18.90 11.15 -15.88
N LEU A 342 19.37 9.95 -15.51
CA LEU A 342 18.86 8.68 -16.06
C LEU A 342 17.36 8.50 -15.78
N LEU A 343 16.88 8.92 -14.61
CA LEU A 343 15.46 8.86 -14.31
C LEU A 343 14.62 9.73 -15.26
N ARG A 344 15.09 10.93 -15.58
CA ARG A 344 14.42 11.83 -16.55
C ARG A 344 14.47 11.31 -17.99
N GLU A 345 15.49 10.54 -18.34
CA GLU A 345 15.64 9.92 -19.66
C GLU A 345 14.72 8.70 -19.83
N HIS A 346 14.58 7.87 -18.77
CA HIS A 346 13.92 6.56 -18.86
C HIS A 346 12.48 6.54 -18.33
N PHE A 347 12.06 7.55 -17.55
CA PHE A 347 10.73 7.60 -16.93
C PHE A 347 10.08 8.96 -17.15
N ASP A 348 8.81 8.95 -17.49
CA ASP A 348 8.00 10.15 -17.60
C ASP A 348 7.12 10.28 -16.34
N PHE A 349 7.39 11.29 -15.51
CA PHE A 349 6.70 11.53 -14.26
C PHE A 349 5.45 12.40 -14.40
N ARG A 350 5.03 12.76 -15.62
CA ARG A 350 3.77 13.48 -15.84
C ARG A 350 2.58 12.57 -15.56
N PRO A 351 1.48 13.05 -14.93
CA PRO A 351 0.38 12.20 -14.47
C PRO A 351 -0.20 11.27 -15.54
N ALA A 352 -0.45 11.78 -16.75
CA ALA A 352 -1.01 10.96 -17.84
C ALA A 352 -0.01 9.88 -18.33
N ALA A 353 1.29 10.17 -18.34
CA ALA A 353 2.32 9.21 -18.69
C ALA A 353 2.40 8.09 -17.65
N ILE A 354 2.36 8.42 -16.36
CA ILE A 354 2.33 7.45 -15.26
C ILE A 354 1.16 6.49 -15.43
N ILE A 355 -0.04 7.04 -15.67
CA ILE A 355 -1.27 6.24 -15.86
C ILE A 355 -1.11 5.26 -17.02
N ARG A 356 -0.55 5.71 -18.13
CA ARG A 356 -0.28 4.89 -19.34
C ARG A 356 0.77 3.81 -19.05
N ASP A 357 1.93 4.20 -18.51
CA ASP A 357 3.11 3.33 -18.40
C ASP A 357 2.92 2.24 -17.35
N LEU A 358 2.16 2.51 -16.31
CA LEU A 358 1.84 1.55 -15.25
C LEU A 358 0.48 0.87 -15.42
N ASP A 359 -0.26 1.17 -16.50
CA ASP A 359 -1.59 0.60 -16.80
C ASP A 359 -2.58 0.76 -15.61
N LEU A 360 -2.72 2.00 -15.13
CA LEU A 360 -3.46 2.29 -13.90
C LEU A 360 -4.99 2.43 -14.08
N ARG A 361 -5.52 2.34 -15.30
CA ARG A 361 -6.98 2.47 -15.54
C ARG A 361 -7.74 1.17 -15.46
N LYS A 362 -7.08 0.06 -15.15
CA LYS A 362 -7.73 -1.23 -14.96
C LYS A 362 -8.05 -1.50 -13.48
N PRO A 363 -9.08 -2.33 -13.21
CA PRO A 363 -9.35 -2.80 -11.85
C PRO A 363 -8.18 -3.63 -11.31
N GLN A 364 -7.51 -3.16 -10.25
CA GLN A 364 -6.37 -3.83 -9.61
C GLN A 364 -6.14 -3.36 -8.17
N TYR A 365 -6.97 -2.44 -7.69
CA TYR A 365 -6.70 -1.70 -6.47
C TYR A 365 -7.14 -2.42 -5.20
N LYS A 366 -8.30 -3.09 -5.21
CA LYS A 366 -8.74 -3.92 -4.09
C LYS A 366 -7.71 -4.99 -3.70
N ALA A 367 -7.01 -5.55 -4.69
CA ALA A 367 -6.01 -6.60 -4.47
C ALA A 367 -4.80 -6.12 -3.66
N VAL A 368 -4.49 -4.82 -3.68
CA VAL A 368 -3.38 -4.21 -2.93
C VAL A 368 -3.82 -3.46 -1.69
N ALA A 369 -5.12 -3.29 -1.45
CA ALA A 369 -5.66 -2.54 -0.33
C ALA A 369 -5.35 -3.14 1.05
N ALA A 370 -4.83 -4.36 1.14
CA ALA A 370 -4.35 -4.99 2.36
C ALA A 370 -2.95 -5.59 2.15
N TYR A 371 -2.15 -5.63 3.23
CA TYR A 371 -0.77 -6.17 3.24
C TYR A 371 0.26 -5.35 2.44
N GLY A 372 0.01 -4.04 2.32
CA GLY A 372 0.87 -3.09 1.60
C GLY A 372 0.61 -3.02 0.10
N HIS A 373 0.86 -1.86 -0.48
CA HIS A 373 0.75 -1.62 -1.92
C HIS A 373 2.04 -1.97 -2.67
N MET A 374 3.17 -2.00 -1.95
CA MET A 374 4.51 -2.24 -2.49
C MET A 374 5.00 -3.66 -2.15
N GLY A 375 5.88 -4.20 -3.01
CA GLY A 375 6.43 -5.55 -2.82
C GLY A 375 5.45 -6.69 -3.15
N ARG A 376 4.43 -6.43 -3.95
CA ARG A 376 3.32 -7.34 -4.24
C ARG A 376 3.61 -8.34 -5.34
N ILE A 377 4.67 -9.14 -5.13
CA ILE A 377 5.01 -10.27 -6.02
C ILE A 377 4.19 -11.54 -5.72
N ASP A 378 3.33 -11.48 -4.71
CA ASP A 378 2.41 -12.54 -4.29
C ASP A 378 1.12 -12.59 -5.11
N LEU A 379 0.82 -11.54 -5.87
CA LEU A 379 -0.40 -11.46 -6.66
C LEU A 379 -0.28 -12.26 -7.97
N PRO A 380 -1.40 -12.83 -8.47
CA PRO A 380 -1.42 -13.58 -9.73
C PRO A 380 -0.99 -12.75 -10.93
N GLU A 381 -1.34 -11.46 -10.94
CA GLU A 381 -0.88 -10.48 -11.91
C GLU A 381 0.00 -9.45 -11.18
N LEU A 382 1.23 -9.30 -11.69
CA LEU A 382 2.20 -8.37 -11.13
C LEU A 382 1.78 -6.93 -11.42
N PRO A 383 1.57 -6.09 -10.41
CA PRO A 383 1.24 -4.68 -10.64
C PRO A 383 2.30 -3.96 -11.46
N GLY A 384 1.89 -2.99 -12.28
CA GLY A 384 2.79 -2.23 -13.16
C GLY A 384 4.00 -1.64 -12.43
N TRP A 385 3.79 -1.12 -11.22
CA TRP A 385 4.85 -0.51 -10.40
C TRP A 385 5.80 -1.51 -9.74
N GLU A 386 5.55 -2.80 -9.86
CA GLU A 386 6.44 -3.85 -9.37
C GLU A 386 7.28 -4.51 -10.48
N LYS A 387 7.14 -4.08 -11.74
CA LYS A 387 7.96 -4.55 -12.86
C LYS A 387 9.41 -4.03 -12.76
N THR A 388 10.35 -4.77 -13.34
CA THR A 388 11.78 -4.43 -13.42
C THR A 388 12.27 -4.39 -14.87
N ASP A 389 11.36 -4.10 -15.80
CA ASP A 389 11.56 -4.15 -17.25
C ASP A 389 12.46 -3.02 -17.79
N ARG A 390 12.75 -1.98 -17.00
CA ARG A 390 13.69 -0.92 -17.33
C ARG A 390 15.12 -1.18 -16.83
N ALA A 391 15.33 -2.20 -16.00
CA ALA A 391 16.61 -2.44 -15.32
C ALA A 391 17.79 -2.61 -16.30
N GLU A 392 17.63 -3.39 -17.36
CA GLU A 392 18.71 -3.61 -18.35
C GLU A 392 19.05 -2.33 -19.16
N ALA A 393 18.02 -1.55 -19.53
CA ALA A 393 18.23 -0.26 -20.21
C ALA A 393 18.98 0.73 -19.31
N LEU A 394 18.57 0.84 -18.04
CA LEU A 394 19.23 1.68 -17.04
C LEU A 394 20.69 1.27 -16.83
N LYS A 395 20.96 -0.04 -16.68
CA LYS A 395 22.30 -0.58 -16.54
C LYS A 395 23.20 -0.18 -17.70
N LYS A 396 22.70 -0.32 -18.93
CA LYS A 396 23.41 0.07 -20.15
C LYS A 396 23.68 1.56 -20.20
N SER A 397 22.69 2.41 -19.91
CA SER A 397 22.85 3.87 -19.89
C SER A 397 23.80 4.34 -18.78
N ALA A 398 23.86 3.63 -17.66
CA ALA A 398 24.78 3.87 -16.56
C ALA A 398 26.24 3.47 -16.89
N GLY A 399 26.46 2.64 -17.90
CA GLY A 399 27.79 2.15 -18.28
C GLY A 399 28.40 1.12 -17.34
N ILE A 400 27.55 0.30 -16.66
CA ILE A 400 27.97 -0.68 -15.63
C ILE A 400 27.58 -2.12 -16.01
#